data_9f805f17890614882eb7d8dc74196eb9
#
_entry.id   9f805f17890614882eb7d8dc74196eb9
#
_cell.length_a   1.000
_cell.length_b   1.000
_cell.length_c   1.000
_cell.angle_alpha   90.00
_cell.angle_beta   90.00
_cell.angle_gamma   90.00
#
_symmetry.space_group_name_H-M   'P 1'
#
loop_
_entity.id
_entity.type
_entity.pdbx_description
1 polymer ?
#
loop_
_entity_poly.entity_id
_entity_poly.type
_entity_poly.pdbx_seq_one_letter_code
_entity_poly.pdbx_strand_id
1 'polypeptide(L)'
;MVARVKTVAFQGIEVLEVDVQVQILPGAVGIIVVGLPDKAVGESRERVRGALGAIGLGLPPKRVVVNLAPADVLKEGSHFDLPIALAVLGAMGVLPPDELARFTALGELGLDGTIAAVAGVLPAAIHAVEMERGLICPAAQGGEAAWAGGLEVVAPPNLLALINHFKGTQILTPPQPRIAEDKTNHLDLRDIKGQETAKRALEVAAAGGHNLLMLGPPGAGKSMLAARLPALLPPLDPAEALEVSMVHSVAGQLADGKLMRRRPFRDPHHSASLPALVGGGMRARPGEVSLAHLGVLFLDELPEFQRATLESLRQPIETGRVSVARANAHVTYPARFQLVAAMNPCKCGYLGDRSMGCSRQPRCAEDYQARISGPLFDRIDLHVDVPAVSPADLTLPPPAEDSQQVAARVAAARSRQTSRFEIANAKANGRTIRTNADADGELLEQVAAPDAEGRKLLTDAAEKFRLTARGYHRVLRVARTLADLEAAYSVRRPHIAEALSYRRVMLRG
;
A
#
# COMPACT_ATOMS: atom_id res chain seq x y z
N MET A 1 27.69 33.33 -13.76
CA MET A 1 26.66 32.52 -14.42
C MET A 1 26.02 31.65 -13.34
N VAL A 2 24.69 31.47 -13.30
CA VAL A 2 23.99 30.59 -12.38
C VAL A 2 23.59 29.33 -13.17
N ALA A 3 24.14 28.18 -12.80
CA ALA A 3 23.68 26.91 -13.35
C ALA A 3 22.44 26.44 -12.61
N ARG A 4 21.51 25.79 -13.31
CA ARG A 4 20.23 25.31 -12.75
C ARG A 4 20.01 23.88 -13.16
N VAL A 5 19.49 23.06 -12.19
CA VAL A 5 19.04 21.71 -12.42
C VAL A 5 17.73 21.52 -11.66
N LYS A 6 16.76 20.90 -12.29
CA LYS A 6 15.48 20.59 -11.66
C LYS A 6 15.56 19.27 -10.90
N THR A 7 14.94 19.25 -9.73
CA THR A 7 14.74 18.06 -8.89
C THR A 7 13.37 18.15 -8.21
N VAL A 8 13.09 17.22 -7.34
CA VAL A 8 11.80 17.11 -6.65
C VAL A 8 11.98 16.97 -5.15
N ALA A 9 10.98 17.44 -4.40
CA ALA A 9 10.74 17.08 -3.00
C ALA A 9 9.40 16.32 -2.92
N PHE A 10 9.24 15.50 -1.91
CA PHE A 10 8.04 14.67 -1.73
C PHE A 10 7.22 15.12 -0.54
N GLN A 11 5.91 15.31 -0.76
CA GLN A 11 4.94 15.51 0.30
C GLN A 11 3.92 14.35 0.22
N GLY A 12 4.27 13.22 0.83
CA GLY A 12 3.55 11.97 0.60
C GLY A 12 3.84 11.38 -0.77
N ILE A 13 2.80 11.17 -1.56
CA ILE A 13 2.92 10.79 -2.98
C ILE A 13 2.93 12.00 -3.91
N GLU A 14 2.62 13.18 -3.39
CA GLU A 14 2.67 14.42 -4.16
C GLU A 14 4.11 14.87 -4.36
N VAL A 15 4.38 15.39 -5.56
CA VAL A 15 5.70 15.83 -6.00
C VAL A 15 5.73 17.34 -6.09
N LEU A 16 6.73 17.95 -5.47
CA LEU A 16 6.97 19.39 -5.50
C LEU A 16 8.27 19.66 -6.23
N GLU A 17 8.22 20.51 -7.25
CA GLU A 17 9.43 20.91 -7.99
C GLU A 17 10.38 21.70 -7.10
N VAL A 18 11.67 21.38 -7.20
CA VAL A 18 12.76 22.11 -6.56
C VAL A 18 13.80 22.51 -7.62
N ASP A 19 14.16 23.79 -7.63
CA ASP A 19 15.20 24.35 -8.51
C ASP A 19 16.54 24.41 -7.75
N VAL A 20 17.50 23.61 -8.17
CA VAL A 20 18.87 23.62 -7.65
C VAL A 20 19.68 24.65 -8.44
N GLN A 21 20.04 25.73 -7.79
CA GLN A 21 20.77 26.84 -8.37
C GLN A 21 22.19 26.88 -7.82
N VAL A 22 23.20 26.87 -8.66
CA VAL A 22 24.62 26.92 -8.26
C VAL A 22 25.32 28.12 -8.83
N GLN A 23 26.03 28.84 -7.97
CA GLN A 23 26.90 29.96 -8.34
C GLN A 23 28.28 29.80 -7.71
N ILE A 24 29.31 30.02 -8.50
CA ILE A 24 30.71 30.05 -8.07
C ILE A 24 31.13 31.50 -7.85
N LEU A 25 31.49 31.85 -6.61
CA LEU A 25 31.82 33.19 -6.16
C LEU A 25 33.24 33.25 -5.58
N PRO A 26 33.90 34.41 -5.61
CA PRO A 26 35.16 34.63 -4.87
C PRO A 26 34.90 34.38 -3.36
N GLY A 27 35.87 33.78 -2.66
CA GLY A 27 35.79 33.57 -1.21
C GLY A 27 36.42 32.28 -0.75
N ALA A 28 36.19 31.91 0.52
CA ALA A 28 36.72 30.69 1.11
C ALA A 28 36.24 29.44 0.35
N VAL A 29 37.14 28.51 0.11
CA VAL A 29 36.88 27.28 -0.64
C VAL A 29 35.89 26.39 0.14
N GLY A 30 34.79 26.03 -0.49
CA GLY A 30 33.80 25.15 0.06
C GLY A 30 32.44 25.23 -0.60
N ILE A 31 31.57 24.25 -0.28
CA ILE A 31 30.18 24.22 -0.74
C ILE A 31 29.29 24.67 0.43
N ILE A 32 28.41 25.61 0.16
CA ILE A 32 27.38 26.09 1.10
C ILE A 32 26.01 25.79 0.50
N VAL A 33 25.16 25.09 1.23
CA VAL A 33 23.79 24.76 0.82
C VAL A 33 22.81 25.60 1.61
N VAL A 34 21.90 26.29 0.94
CA VAL A 34 20.82 27.12 1.52
C VAL A 34 19.45 26.70 0.95
N GLY A 35 18.35 27.03 1.61
CA GLY A 35 16.99 26.72 1.19
C GLY A 35 16.32 25.59 1.99
N LEU A 36 16.41 25.64 3.33
CA LEU A 36 15.83 24.67 4.29
C LEU A 36 16.26 23.20 4.04
N PRO A 37 17.59 22.93 3.92
CA PRO A 37 18.05 21.54 3.83
C PRO A 37 17.88 20.81 5.18
N ASP A 38 17.48 19.52 5.14
CA ASP A 38 17.62 18.64 6.30
C ASP A 38 19.10 18.27 6.54
N LYS A 39 19.37 17.46 7.57
CA LYS A 39 20.73 16.99 7.86
C LYS A 39 21.33 16.20 6.69
N ALA A 40 20.53 15.35 6.01
CA ALA A 40 21.01 14.51 4.91
C ALA A 40 21.40 15.36 3.69
N VAL A 41 20.61 16.39 3.38
CA VAL A 41 20.93 17.38 2.32
C VAL A 41 22.12 18.24 2.72
N GLY A 42 22.25 18.59 4.00
CA GLY A 42 23.45 19.30 4.50
C GLY A 42 24.74 18.49 4.34
N GLU A 43 24.67 17.17 4.43
CA GLU A 43 25.80 16.23 4.21
C GLU A 43 26.12 16.02 2.73
N SER A 44 25.23 16.36 1.78
CA SER A 44 25.46 16.24 0.32
C SER A 44 26.75 16.91 -0.14
N ARG A 45 27.16 18.00 0.52
CA ARG A 45 28.40 18.72 0.18
C ARG A 45 29.63 17.80 0.26
N GLU A 46 29.70 16.91 1.24
CA GLU A 46 30.85 16.00 1.41
C GLU A 46 30.78 14.86 0.40
N ARG A 47 29.56 14.32 0.13
CA ARG A 47 29.38 13.28 -0.89
C ARG A 47 29.66 13.79 -2.30
N VAL A 48 29.17 14.97 -2.65
CA VAL A 48 29.43 15.61 -3.94
C VAL A 48 30.93 15.89 -4.11
N ARG A 49 31.61 16.41 -3.06
CA ARG A 49 33.04 16.66 -3.08
C ARG A 49 33.84 15.37 -3.29
N GLY A 50 33.50 14.30 -2.55
CA GLY A 50 34.15 12.99 -2.68
C GLY A 50 33.95 12.40 -4.06
N ALA A 51 32.72 12.38 -4.57
CA ALA A 51 32.35 11.85 -5.89
C ALA A 51 33.08 12.57 -7.02
N LEU A 52 33.17 13.93 -6.99
CA LEU A 52 33.92 14.72 -7.99
C LEU A 52 35.40 14.41 -7.89
N GLY A 53 35.97 14.32 -6.70
CA GLY A 53 37.39 13.95 -6.49
C GLY A 53 37.72 12.56 -7.03
N ALA A 54 36.86 11.59 -6.85
CA ALA A 54 37.04 10.20 -7.31
C ALA A 54 37.10 10.08 -8.85
N ILE A 55 36.42 10.97 -9.58
CA ILE A 55 36.48 11.04 -11.07
C ILE A 55 37.53 11.97 -11.59
N GLY A 56 38.44 12.47 -10.73
CA GLY A 56 39.51 13.37 -11.10
C GLY A 56 39.11 14.84 -11.33
N LEU A 57 37.90 15.23 -10.90
CA LEU A 57 37.41 16.61 -10.97
C LEU A 57 37.53 17.27 -9.60
N GLY A 58 38.48 18.20 -9.44
CA GLY A 58 38.56 19.01 -8.21
C GLY A 58 37.49 20.10 -8.18
N LEU A 59 36.97 20.44 -7.01
CA LEU A 59 36.18 21.65 -6.84
C LEU A 59 37.04 22.91 -7.15
N PRO A 60 36.46 23.97 -7.75
CA PRO A 60 37.18 25.21 -7.98
C PRO A 60 37.65 25.80 -6.62
N PRO A 61 38.83 26.42 -6.55
CA PRO A 61 39.33 27.05 -5.34
C PRO A 61 38.58 28.37 -5.04
N LYS A 62 37.26 28.26 -4.96
CA LYS A 62 36.30 29.37 -4.80
C LYS A 62 35.14 28.89 -3.91
N ARG A 63 34.29 29.81 -3.49
CA ARG A 63 33.05 29.52 -2.76
C ARG A 63 31.97 29.05 -3.75
N VAL A 64 31.45 27.85 -3.56
CA VAL A 64 30.30 27.30 -4.30
C VAL A 64 29.06 27.47 -3.45
N VAL A 65 28.09 28.25 -3.92
CA VAL A 65 26.81 28.45 -3.25
C VAL A 65 25.74 27.66 -3.99
N VAL A 66 25.05 26.77 -3.26
CA VAL A 66 23.93 25.97 -3.75
C VAL A 66 22.66 26.48 -3.08
N ASN A 67 21.71 26.97 -3.86
CA ASN A 67 20.40 27.39 -3.37
C ASN A 67 19.33 26.41 -3.85
N LEU A 68 18.51 25.91 -2.93
CA LEU A 68 17.38 24.99 -3.18
C LEU A 68 16.07 25.78 -3.08
N ALA A 69 15.52 26.19 -4.21
CA ALA A 69 14.29 26.97 -4.27
C ALA A 69 13.06 26.09 -4.57
N PRO A 70 11.88 26.40 -4.02
CA PRO A 70 11.57 27.51 -3.12
C PRO A 70 12.05 27.25 -1.66
N ALA A 71 12.26 28.32 -0.89
CA ALA A 71 12.86 28.24 0.44
C ALA A 71 11.85 27.78 1.53
N ASP A 72 10.57 27.80 1.27
CA ASP A 72 9.49 27.42 2.18
C ASP A 72 9.17 25.90 2.16
N VAL A 73 9.70 25.17 1.19
CA VAL A 73 9.58 23.71 1.12
C VAL A 73 10.76 23.06 1.83
N LEU A 74 10.48 22.12 2.74
CA LEU A 74 11.50 21.32 3.41
C LEU A 74 12.12 20.32 2.41
N LYS A 75 13.45 20.28 2.31
CA LYS A 75 14.19 19.35 1.46
C LYS A 75 14.77 18.26 2.31
N GLU A 76 14.23 17.06 2.15
CA GLU A 76 14.60 15.86 2.93
C GLU A 76 15.13 14.75 2.02
N GLY A 77 16.21 14.13 2.44
CA GLY A 77 16.74 12.92 1.80
C GLY A 77 18.00 13.14 0.99
N SER A 78 18.66 12.04 0.65
CA SER A 78 19.94 12.02 -0.06
C SER A 78 19.83 12.15 -1.58
N HIS A 79 18.60 12.08 -2.13
CA HIS A 79 18.38 12.16 -3.58
C HIS A 79 18.75 13.52 -4.20
N PHE A 80 19.02 14.53 -3.38
CA PHE A 80 19.54 15.84 -3.81
C PHE A 80 21.02 15.84 -4.21
N ASP A 81 21.77 14.77 -3.88
CA ASP A 81 23.21 14.72 -4.19
C ASP A 81 23.48 14.85 -5.67
N LEU A 82 22.80 14.04 -6.49
CA LEU A 82 22.97 14.05 -7.94
C LEU A 82 22.60 15.41 -8.58
N PRO A 83 21.44 16.01 -8.34
CA PRO A 83 21.11 17.31 -8.91
C PRO A 83 22.06 18.43 -8.44
N ILE A 84 22.56 18.38 -7.20
CA ILE A 84 23.59 19.33 -6.72
C ILE A 84 24.88 19.12 -7.48
N ALA A 85 25.36 17.89 -7.67
CA ALA A 85 26.56 17.59 -8.43
C ALA A 85 26.44 18.04 -9.89
N LEU A 86 25.30 17.80 -10.54
CA LEU A 86 25.05 18.22 -11.92
C LEU A 86 25.06 19.76 -12.06
N ALA A 87 24.43 20.46 -11.12
CA ALA A 87 24.44 21.91 -11.12
C ALA A 87 25.84 22.49 -10.87
N VAL A 88 26.66 21.84 -10.03
CA VAL A 88 28.09 22.19 -9.84
C VAL A 88 28.87 21.94 -11.12
N LEU A 89 28.71 20.81 -11.80
CA LEU A 89 29.36 20.49 -13.08
C LEU A 89 28.96 21.48 -14.19
N GLY A 90 27.68 21.87 -14.22
CA GLY A 90 27.21 22.94 -15.13
C GLY A 90 27.86 24.30 -14.85
N ALA A 91 27.96 24.67 -13.55
CA ALA A 91 28.61 25.93 -13.16
C ALA A 91 30.13 25.92 -13.43
N MET A 92 30.75 24.73 -13.45
CA MET A 92 32.17 24.54 -13.83
C MET A 92 32.39 24.48 -15.34
N GLY A 93 31.33 24.46 -16.16
CA GLY A 93 31.41 24.32 -17.63
C GLY A 93 31.80 22.90 -18.09
N VAL A 94 31.71 21.89 -17.23
CA VAL A 94 31.98 20.47 -17.56
C VAL A 94 30.85 19.88 -18.37
N LEU A 95 29.59 20.25 -18.01
CA LEU A 95 28.36 19.83 -18.67
C LEU A 95 27.62 21.05 -19.23
N PRO A 96 26.92 20.96 -20.39
CA PRO A 96 26.15 22.04 -20.97
C PRO A 96 24.89 22.32 -20.10
N PRO A 97 24.74 23.55 -19.58
CA PRO A 97 23.59 23.87 -18.70
C PRO A 97 22.24 23.75 -19.41
N ASP A 98 22.18 24.03 -20.71
CA ASP A 98 20.94 23.96 -21.49
C ASP A 98 20.43 22.53 -21.65
N GLU A 99 21.33 21.54 -21.78
CA GLU A 99 20.96 20.13 -21.81
C GLU A 99 20.50 19.68 -20.43
N LEU A 100 21.16 20.12 -19.37
CA LEU A 100 20.74 19.77 -17.99
C LEU A 100 19.35 20.33 -17.65
N ALA A 101 18.99 21.49 -18.19
CA ALA A 101 17.70 22.13 -17.96
C ALA A 101 16.50 21.29 -18.52
N ARG A 102 16.77 20.40 -19.47
CA ARG A 102 15.77 19.51 -20.07
C ARG A 102 15.39 18.34 -19.18
N PHE A 103 16.10 18.13 -18.07
CA PHE A 103 15.91 16.97 -17.20
C PHE A 103 15.54 17.36 -15.78
N THR A 104 14.74 16.53 -15.15
CA THR A 104 14.62 16.43 -13.70
C THR A 104 15.62 15.37 -13.23
N ALA A 105 16.36 15.61 -12.16
CA ALA A 105 17.39 14.70 -11.68
C ALA A 105 17.17 14.31 -10.22
N LEU A 106 17.39 13.03 -9.87
CA LEU A 106 17.41 12.54 -8.50
C LEU A 106 18.36 11.34 -8.37
N GLY A 107 19.07 11.25 -7.24
CA GLY A 107 20.00 10.16 -6.96
C GLY A 107 20.93 10.49 -5.79
N GLU A 108 21.35 9.48 -5.05
CA GLU A 108 22.34 9.59 -3.99
C GLU A 108 23.73 9.29 -4.56
N LEU A 109 24.76 10.01 -4.12
CA LEU A 109 26.12 9.77 -4.56
C LEU A 109 26.95 9.01 -3.53
N GLY A 110 27.60 7.94 -3.97
CA GLY A 110 28.70 7.34 -3.26
C GLY A 110 29.96 8.24 -3.36
N LEU A 111 30.89 8.11 -2.39
CA LEU A 111 32.15 8.85 -2.40
C LEU A 111 33.06 8.49 -3.60
N ASP A 112 32.82 7.32 -4.19
CA ASP A 112 33.49 6.82 -5.40
C ASP A 112 32.85 7.30 -6.73
N GLY A 113 31.76 8.12 -6.64
CA GLY A 113 31.01 8.59 -7.78
C GLY A 113 29.92 7.64 -8.28
N THR A 114 29.64 6.53 -7.60
CA THR A 114 28.48 5.65 -7.88
C THR A 114 27.17 6.40 -7.60
N ILE A 115 26.10 6.06 -8.33
CA ILE A 115 24.76 6.62 -8.13
C ILE A 115 23.88 5.52 -7.52
N ALA A 116 23.57 5.70 -6.25
CA ALA A 116 22.77 4.77 -5.46
C ALA A 116 21.27 5.01 -5.58
N ALA A 117 20.48 3.95 -5.37
CA ALA A 117 19.03 3.99 -5.42
C ALA A 117 18.42 4.92 -4.36
N VAL A 118 17.33 5.58 -4.74
CA VAL A 118 16.61 6.54 -3.90
C VAL A 118 15.09 6.25 -3.90
N ALA A 119 14.38 6.76 -2.92
CA ALA A 119 12.93 6.66 -2.88
C ALA A 119 12.27 7.66 -3.83
N GLY A 120 11.11 7.27 -4.43
CA GLY A 120 10.25 8.20 -5.16
C GLY A 120 10.59 8.39 -6.64
N VAL A 121 11.32 7.49 -7.28
CA VAL A 121 11.67 7.61 -8.70
C VAL A 121 10.43 7.59 -9.60
N LEU A 122 9.45 6.70 -9.32
CA LEU A 122 8.24 6.60 -10.13
C LEU A 122 7.39 7.89 -10.08
N PRO A 123 7.00 8.43 -8.92
CA PRO A 123 6.28 9.71 -8.88
C PRO A 123 7.09 10.87 -9.48
N ALA A 124 8.42 10.90 -9.31
CA ALA A 124 9.27 11.88 -9.96
C ALA A 124 9.25 11.77 -11.50
N ALA A 125 9.21 10.54 -12.04
CA ALA A 125 9.10 10.28 -13.47
C ALA A 125 7.76 10.77 -14.04
N ILE A 126 6.64 10.49 -13.34
CA ILE A 126 5.32 10.96 -13.74
C ILE A 126 5.28 12.50 -13.76
N HIS A 127 5.81 13.14 -12.72
CA HIS A 127 5.91 14.59 -12.66
C HIS A 127 6.79 15.17 -13.78
N ALA A 128 7.90 14.50 -14.13
CA ALA A 128 8.75 14.93 -15.24
C ALA A 128 8.01 14.89 -16.59
N VAL A 129 7.16 13.87 -16.82
CA VAL A 129 6.27 13.81 -18.00
C VAL A 129 5.32 15.00 -18.03
N GLU A 130 4.66 15.31 -16.91
CA GLU A 130 3.74 16.46 -16.79
C GLU A 130 4.43 17.80 -17.11
N MET A 131 5.74 17.90 -16.80
CA MET A 131 6.57 19.08 -17.06
C MET A 131 7.29 19.04 -18.41
N GLU A 132 7.00 18.05 -19.27
CA GLU A 132 7.64 17.85 -20.57
C GLU A 132 9.17 17.78 -20.51
N ARG A 133 9.71 17.08 -19.46
CA ARG A 133 11.16 16.92 -19.24
C ARG A 133 11.56 15.47 -19.23
N GLY A 134 12.84 15.21 -19.50
CA GLY A 134 13.45 13.91 -19.24
C GLY A 134 13.74 13.69 -17.76
N LEU A 135 14.15 12.48 -17.40
CA LEU A 135 14.53 12.12 -16.04
C LEU A 135 15.94 11.51 -15.99
N ILE A 136 16.77 12.00 -15.08
CA ILE A 136 18.04 11.37 -14.70
C ILE A 136 17.84 10.68 -13.36
N CYS A 137 18.02 9.36 -13.31
CA CYS A 137 17.83 8.56 -12.09
C CYS A 137 18.87 7.44 -11.99
N PRO A 138 19.02 6.78 -10.82
CA PRO A 138 19.96 5.68 -10.67
C PRO A 138 19.70 4.51 -11.63
N ALA A 139 20.77 3.86 -12.14
CA ALA A 139 20.65 2.73 -13.07
C ALA A 139 19.74 1.62 -12.60
N ALA A 140 19.77 1.31 -11.29
CA ALA A 140 18.92 0.28 -10.67
C ALA A 140 17.42 0.59 -10.78
N GLN A 141 17.05 1.86 -10.99
CA GLN A 141 15.67 2.34 -11.00
C GLN A 141 15.22 2.88 -12.37
N GLY A 142 16.05 2.75 -13.39
CA GLY A 142 15.68 3.15 -14.76
C GLY A 142 14.40 2.45 -15.25
N GLY A 143 14.24 1.15 -14.96
CA GLY A 143 13.03 0.40 -15.29
C GLY A 143 11.77 0.90 -14.57
N GLU A 144 11.91 1.41 -13.32
CA GLU A 144 10.87 2.08 -12.57
C GLU A 144 10.43 3.38 -13.25
N ALA A 145 11.40 4.23 -13.62
CA ALA A 145 11.15 5.50 -14.30
C ALA A 145 10.47 5.29 -15.68
N ALA A 146 10.88 4.26 -16.41
CA ALA A 146 10.36 3.97 -17.76
C ALA A 146 8.84 3.65 -17.77
N TRP A 147 8.23 3.31 -16.63
CA TRP A 147 6.78 3.11 -16.52
C TRP A 147 5.94 4.37 -16.69
N ALA A 148 6.52 5.55 -16.47
CA ALA A 148 5.81 6.81 -16.72
C ALA A 148 5.42 6.99 -18.20
N GLY A 149 6.14 6.34 -19.13
CA GLY A 149 5.88 6.43 -20.57
C GLY A 149 6.19 7.82 -21.14
N GLY A 150 6.48 7.90 -22.44
CA GLY A 150 6.68 9.20 -23.13
C GLY A 150 7.83 10.06 -22.60
N LEU A 151 8.75 9.48 -21.82
CA LEU A 151 9.81 10.15 -21.08
C LEU A 151 11.18 9.70 -21.56
N GLU A 152 12.10 10.64 -21.80
CA GLU A 152 13.51 10.34 -21.96
C GLU A 152 14.13 10.01 -20.60
N VAL A 153 14.56 8.75 -20.38
CA VAL A 153 15.19 8.32 -19.13
C VAL A 153 16.66 8.08 -19.34
N VAL A 154 17.49 8.78 -18.59
CA VAL A 154 18.93 8.55 -18.49
C VAL A 154 19.23 7.93 -17.14
N ALA A 155 19.68 6.67 -17.15
CA ALA A 155 19.89 5.88 -15.93
C ALA A 155 21.36 5.45 -15.78
N PRO A 156 22.26 6.35 -15.35
CA PRO A 156 23.69 6.08 -15.22
C PRO A 156 24.02 5.28 -13.95
N PRO A 157 24.99 4.36 -14.01
CA PRO A 157 25.49 3.65 -12.83
C PRO A 157 26.41 4.52 -11.95
N ASN A 158 27.04 5.53 -12.54
CA ASN A 158 27.94 6.44 -11.85
C ASN A 158 28.03 7.80 -12.58
N LEU A 159 28.63 8.78 -11.92
CA LEU A 159 28.75 10.15 -12.40
C LEU A 159 29.61 10.27 -13.67
N LEU A 160 30.65 9.43 -13.81
CA LEU A 160 31.50 9.43 -14.99
C LEU A 160 30.75 8.97 -16.25
N ALA A 161 29.96 7.91 -16.14
CA ALA A 161 29.13 7.41 -17.24
C ALA A 161 28.10 8.46 -17.67
N LEU A 162 27.53 9.22 -16.71
CA LEU A 162 26.62 10.33 -17.00
C LEU A 162 27.32 11.48 -17.76
N ILE A 163 28.53 11.88 -17.33
CA ILE A 163 29.33 12.90 -18.02
C ILE A 163 29.65 12.46 -19.44
N ASN A 164 30.06 11.21 -19.64
CA ASN A 164 30.37 10.63 -20.94
C ASN A 164 29.14 10.62 -21.87
N HIS A 165 27.97 10.33 -21.32
CA HIS A 165 26.70 10.35 -22.05
C HIS A 165 26.44 11.78 -22.64
N PHE A 166 26.46 12.82 -21.80
CA PHE A 166 26.23 14.19 -22.22
C PHE A 166 27.32 14.75 -23.14
N LYS A 167 28.54 14.22 -23.07
CA LYS A 167 29.63 14.53 -24.00
C LYS A 167 29.55 13.75 -25.30
N GLY A 168 28.62 12.82 -25.45
CA GLY A 168 28.47 11.97 -26.62
C GLY A 168 29.58 10.91 -26.81
N THR A 169 30.47 10.73 -25.82
CA THR A 169 31.56 9.74 -25.87
C THR A 169 31.09 8.31 -25.55
N GLN A 170 30.05 8.17 -24.74
CA GLN A 170 29.44 6.91 -24.42
C GLN A 170 27.94 7.12 -24.18
N ILE A 171 27.11 6.73 -25.12
CA ILE A 171 25.65 6.86 -24.99
C ILE A 171 25.09 5.72 -24.13
N LEU A 172 24.31 6.06 -23.10
CA LEU A 172 23.60 5.09 -22.26
C LEU A 172 22.36 4.59 -23.00
N THR A 173 22.12 3.30 -22.92
CA THR A 173 20.90 2.67 -23.47
C THR A 173 19.69 3.05 -22.62
N PRO A 174 18.58 3.54 -23.22
CA PRO A 174 17.36 3.82 -22.49
C PRO A 174 16.86 2.59 -21.75
N PRO A 175 16.50 2.69 -20.47
CA PRO A 175 15.99 1.58 -19.71
C PRO A 175 14.62 1.16 -20.23
N GLN A 176 14.33 -0.15 -20.14
CA GLN A 176 13.03 -0.70 -20.52
C GLN A 176 12.17 -0.94 -19.29
N PRO A 177 10.86 -0.66 -19.36
CA PRO A 177 9.94 -0.97 -18.27
C PRO A 177 9.89 -2.48 -18.03
N ARG A 178 9.96 -2.90 -16.77
CA ARG A 178 9.91 -4.32 -16.39
C ARG A 178 8.74 -4.56 -15.45
N ILE A 179 7.95 -5.58 -15.74
CA ILE A 179 6.89 -6.07 -14.85
C ILE A 179 7.52 -7.06 -13.87
N ALA A 180 7.09 -7.03 -12.61
CA ALA A 180 7.46 -8.04 -11.66
C ALA A 180 6.96 -9.41 -12.17
N GLU A 181 7.89 -10.34 -12.36
CA GLU A 181 7.54 -11.71 -12.67
C GLU A 181 6.75 -12.30 -11.51
N ASP A 182 5.67 -12.97 -11.83
CA ASP A 182 4.90 -13.72 -10.87
C ASP A 182 5.67 -15.00 -10.50
N LYS A 183 6.72 -14.86 -9.66
CA LYS A 183 7.40 -16.03 -9.08
C LYS A 183 6.45 -16.68 -8.08
N THR A 184 5.56 -17.47 -8.64
CA THR A 184 4.46 -18.08 -7.94
C THR A 184 4.90 -19.30 -7.17
N ASN A 185 5.31 -19.11 -5.94
CA ASN A 185 5.08 -20.14 -4.93
C ASN A 185 3.69 -19.83 -4.34
N HIS A 186 2.64 -20.17 -5.10
CA HIS A 186 1.27 -19.92 -4.66
C HIS A 186 0.95 -20.90 -3.54
N LEU A 187 0.71 -20.34 -2.35
CA LEU A 187 0.05 -21.06 -1.29
C LEU A 187 -1.35 -21.42 -1.77
N ASP A 188 -1.65 -22.71 -1.96
CA ASP A 188 -2.93 -23.17 -2.47
C ASP A 188 -3.91 -23.49 -1.34
N LEU A 189 -5.21 -23.26 -1.57
CA LEU A 189 -6.27 -23.69 -0.65
C LEU A 189 -6.31 -25.21 -0.48
N ARG A 190 -5.82 -25.98 -1.46
CA ARG A 190 -5.66 -27.44 -1.38
C ARG A 190 -4.74 -27.88 -0.24
N ASP A 191 -3.80 -27.05 0.17
CA ASP A 191 -2.91 -27.37 1.30
C ASP A 191 -3.64 -27.38 2.63
N ILE A 192 -4.84 -26.78 2.70
CA ILE A 192 -5.65 -26.69 3.92
C ILE A 192 -6.72 -27.77 3.86
N LYS A 193 -6.58 -28.77 4.72
CA LYS A 193 -7.55 -29.84 4.86
C LYS A 193 -8.66 -29.41 5.81
N GLY A 194 -9.91 -29.73 5.46
CA GLY A 194 -11.09 -29.26 6.21
C GLY A 194 -11.29 -27.74 6.11
N GLN A 195 -11.87 -27.13 7.14
CA GLN A 195 -12.10 -25.67 7.27
C GLN A 195 -12.99 -25.06 6.15
N GLU A 196 -13.96 -25.84 5.65
CA GLU A 196 -14.76 -25.43 4.49
C GLU A 196 -15.54 -24.12 4.72
N THR A 197 -16.06 -23.89 5.93
CA THR A 197 -16.72 -22.62 6.29
C THR A 197 -15.78 -21.43 6.22
N ALA A 198 -14.53 -21.60 6.67
CA ALA A 198 -13.53 -20.54 6.62
C ALA A 198 -13.04 -20.27 5.18
N LYS A 199 -12.88 -21.32 4.37
CA LYS A 199 -12.57 -21.18 2.92
C LYS A 199 -13.69 -20.45 2.19
N ARG A 200 -14.97 -20.80 2.48
CA ARG A 200 -16.12 -20.08 1.91
C ARG A 200 -16.14 -18.62 2.34
N ALA A 201 -15.86 -18.32 3.62
CA ALA A 201 -15.75 -16.95 4.08
C ALA A 201 -14.63 -16.17 3.39
N LEU A 202 -13.47 -16.80 3.08
CA LEU A 202 -12.39 -16.20 2.29
C LEU A 202 -12.83 -15.91 0.85
N GLU A 203 -13.56 -16.83 0.21
CA GLU A 203 -14.11 -16.61 -1.14
C GLU A 203 -15.06 -15.41 -1.14
N VAL A 204 -15.99 -15.33 -0.19
CA VAL A 204 -16.94 -14.21 -0.04
C VAL A 204 -16.19 -12.91 0.25
N ALA A 205 -15.19 -12.95 1.14
CA ALA A 205 -14.34 -11.80 1.44
C ALA A 205 -13.59 -11.31 0.20
N ALA A 206 -12.98 -12.22 -0.57
CA ALA A 206 -12.29 -11.91 -1.81
C ALA A 206 -13.24 -11.33 -2.86
N ALA A 207 -14.40 -11.92 -3.04
CA ALA A 207 -15.37 -11.50 -4.05
C ALA A 207 -15.96 -10.11 -3.77
N GLY A 208 -16.30 -9.81 -2.52
CA GLY A 208 -16.95 -8.55 -2.15
C GLY A 208 -16.03 -7.45 -1.63
N GLY A 209 -14.74 -7.74 -1.35
CA GLY A 209 -13.83 -6.83 -0.68
C GLY A 209 -14.15 -6.66 0.82
N HIS A 210 -14.78 -7.66 1.42
CA HIS A 210 -15.25 -7.60 2.80
C HIS A 210 -14.14 -7.81 3.81
N ASN A 211 -14.16 -7.05 4.90
CA ASN A 211 -13.29 -7.27 6.05
C ASN A 211 -13.68 -8.55 6.77
N LEU A 212 -12.70 -9.35 7.18
CA LEU A 212 -12.88 -10.68 7.75
C LEU A 212 -12.21 -10.81 9.12
N LEU A 213 -12.92 -11.37 10.09
CA LEU A 213 -12.38 -11.79 11.37
C LEU A 213 -12.49 -13.30 11.51
N MET A 214 -11.37 -13.96 11.72
CA MET A 214 -11.26 -15.38 12.00
C MET A 214 -11.07 -15.61 13.51
N LEU A 215 -11.93 -16.40 14.12
CA LEU A 215 -11.89 -16.74 15.53
C LEU A 215 -11.65 -18.23 15.70
N GLY A 216 -10.66 -18.63 16.46
CA GLY A 216 -10.38 -20.04 16.70
C GLY A 216 -9.18 -20.27 17.60
N PRO A 217 -8.99 -21.49 18.12
CA PRO A 217 -7.88 -21.83 18.99
C PRO A 217 -6.52 -21.65 18.29
N PRO A 218 -5.41 -21.60 19.05
CA PRO A 218 -4.09 -21.67 18.48
C PRO A 218 -3.93 -22.94 17.61
N GLY A 219 -3.19 -22.81 16.49
CA GLY A 219 -2.97 -23.94 15.57
C GLY A 219 -4.16 -24.28 14.66
N ALA A 220 -5.28 -23.56 14.70
CA ALA A 220 -6.43 -23.82 13.82
C ALA A 220 -6.20 -23.46 12.33
N GLY A 221 -5.05 -22.90 11.95
CA GLY A 221 -4.72 -22.55 10.56
C GLY A 221 -5.19 -21.18 10.10
N LYS A 222 -5.56 -20.27 11.01
CA LYS A 222 -6.05 -18.92 10.69
C LYS A 222 -5.07 -18.11 9.81
N SER A 223 -3.79 -18.06 10.19
CA SER A 223 -2.75 -17.33 9.45
C SER A 223 -2.46 -17.99 8.10
N MET A 224 -2.56 -19.34 8.02
CA MET A 224 -2.45 -20.08 6.75
C MET A 224 -3.60 -19.73 5.80
N LEU A 225 -4.84 -19.60 6.31
CA LEU A 225 -6.00 -19.18 5.53
C LEU A 225 -5.82 -17.74 5.02
N ALA A 226 -5.42 -16.80 5.91
CA ALA A 226 -5.19 -15.41 5.53
C ALA A 226 -4.14 -15.25 4.42
N ALA A 227 -3.02 -15.98 4.51
CA ALA A 227 -1.93 -15.92 3.54
C ALA A 227 -2.33 -16.41 2.13
N ARG A 228 -3.45 -17.12 1.98
CA ARG A 228 -3.98 -17.59 0.69
C ARG A 228 -4.95 -16.61 0.04
N LEU A 229 -5.45 -15.62 0.77
CA LEU A 229 -6.39 -14.63 0.24
C LEU A 229 -5.85 -13.88 -1.00
N PRO A 230 -4.56 -13.44 -1.05
CA PRO A 230 -4.03 -12.75 -2.22
C PRO A 230 -4.10 -13.57 -3.51
N ALA A 231 -4.03 -14.90 -3.42
CA ALA A 231 -4.14 -15.79 -4.58
C ALA A 231 -5.59 -15.87 -5.13
N LEU A 232 -6.58 -15.50 -4.34
CA LEU A 232 -7.99 -15.46 -4.74
C LEU A 232 -8.39 -14.11 -5.34
N LEU A 233 -7.60 -13.07 -5.12
CA LEU A 233 -7.91 -11.73 -5.61
C LEU A 233 -7.50 -11.56 -7.07
N PRO A 234 -8.28 -10.85 -7.89
CA PRO A 234 -7.86 -10.52 -9.25
C PRO A 234 -6.59 -9.65 -9.21
N PRO A 235 -5.70 -9.78 -10.21
CA PRO A 235 -4.52 -8.94 -10.31
C PRO A 235 -4.91 -7.47 -10.36
N LEU A 236 -3.95 -6.60 -10.02
CA LEU A 236 -4.12 -5.15 -10.17
C LEU A 236 -4.30 -4.81 -11.65
N ASP A 237 -5.25 -3.95 -11.97
CA ASP A 237 -5.32 -3.34 -13.29
C ASP A 237 -4.15 -2.33 -13.47
N PRO A 238 -3.89 -1.82 -14.68
CA PRO A 238 -2.75 -0.93 -14.91
C PRO A 238 -2.77 0.35 -14.05
N ALA A 239 -3.95 0.93 -13.82
CA ALA A 239 -4.09 2.14 -13.00
C ALA A 239 -3.87 1.82 -11.50
N GLU A 240 -4.47 0.72 -11.02
CA GLU A 240 -4.25 0.21 -9.67
C GLU A 240 -2.77 -0.15 -9.43
N ALA A 241 -2.12 -0.80 -10.41
CA ALA A 241 -0.72 -1.17 -10.35
C ALA A 241 0.20 0.04 -10.22
N LEU A 242 -0.12 1.11 -10.94
CA LEU A 242 0.61 2.38 -10.86
C LEU A 242 0.40 3.02 -9.48
N GLU A 243 -0.85 3.13 -9.00
CA GLU A 243 -1.19 3.72 -7.70
C GLU A 243 -0.48 2.99 -6.53
N VAL A 244 -0.49 1.66 -6.54
CA VAL A 244 0.24 0.85 -5.53
C VAL A 244 1.75 1.04 -5.65
N SER A 245 2.29 0.99 -6.87
CA SER A 245 3.74 1.13 -7.09
C SER A 245 4.26 2.51 -6.69
N MET A 246 3.46 3.58 -6.84
CA MET A 246 3.81 4.91 -6.34
C MET A 246 4.01 4.94 -4.83
N VAL A 247 3.11 4.31 -4.06
CA VAL A 247 3.25 4.22 -2.60
C VAL A 247 4.51 3.47 -2.21
N HIS A 248 4.77 2.33 -2.87
CA HIS A 248 5.96 1.52 -2.62
C HIS A 248 7.26 2.21 -3.06
N SER A 249 7.23 2.99 -4.15
CA SER A 249 8.36 3.82 -4.61
C SER A 249 8.75 4.87 -3.56
N VAL A 250 7.78 5.64 -3.04
CA VAL A 250 8.01 6.64 -1.98
C VAL A 250 8.49 5.98 -0.68
N ALA A 251 8.05 4.77 -0.39
CA ALA A 251 8.55 3.99 0.75
C ALA A 251 10.00 3.47 0.54
N GLY A 252 10.51 3.48 -0.69
CA GLY A 252 11.77 2.83 -1.06
C GLY A 252 11.68 1.29 -1.05
N GLN A 253 10.50 0.73 -1.28
CA GLN A 253 10.20 -0.70 -1.23
C GLN A 253 9.79 -1.29 -2.58
N LEU A 254 9.95 -0.55 -3.67
CA LEU A 254 9.68 -1.09 -5.00
C LEU A 254 10.83 -2.00 -5.44
N ALA A 255 10.59 -3.31 -5.45
CA ALA A 255 11.63 -4.30 -5.73
C ALA A 255 12.11 -4.22 -7.20
N ASP A 256 13.42 -4.08 -7.41
CA ASP A 256 14.09 -4.09 -8.71
C ASP A 256 13.51 -3.09 -9.74
N GLY A 257 12.82 -2.04 -9.30
CA GLY A 257 12.18 -1.07 -10.20
C GLY A 257 11.06 -1.67 -11.08
N LYS A 258 10.44 -2.76 -10.63
CA LYS A 258 9.38 -3.47 -11.38
C LYS A 258 7.99 -3.05 -10.90
N LEU A 259 7.08 -2.80 -11.83
CA LEU A 259 5.69 -2.48 -11.50
C LEU A 259 4.99 -3.67 -10.81
N MET A 260 4.29 -3.40 -9.73
CA MET A 260 3.57 -4.42 -8.97
C MET A 260 2.26 -4.78 -9.67
N ARG A 261 2.09 -6.05 -10.04
CA ARG A 261 0.81 -6.58 -10.55
C ARG A 261 0.00 -7.33 -9.51
N ARG A 262 0.66 -7.77 -8.45
CA ARG A 262 0.00 -8.45 -7.33
C ARG A 262 -0.49 -7.47 -6.30
N ARG A 263 -1.63 -7.80 -5.73
CA ARG A 263 -2.14 -7.08 -4.56
C ARG A 263 -1.23 -7.32 -3.37
N PRO A 264 -0.76 -6.26 -2.70
CA PRO A 264 0.14 -6.39 -1.55
C PRO A 264 -0.56 -7.15 -0.41
N PHE A 265 0.25 -7.95 0.31
CA PHE A 265 -0.14 -8.59 1.56
C PHE A 265 0.82 -8.12 2.65
N ARG A 266 0.28 -7.49 3.69
CA ARG A 266 1.06 -6.95 4.80
C ARG A 266 0.57 -7.58 6.09
N ASP A 267 1.50 -8.14 6.87
CA ASP A 267 1.26 -8.83 8.13
C ASP A 267 2.14 -8.28 9.25
N PRO A 268 1.92 -7.04 9.69
CA PRO A 268 2.72 -6.45 10.75
C PRO A 268 2.57 -7.23 12.05
N HIS A 269 3.68 -7.46 12.74
CA HIS A 269 3.66 -8.07 14.06
C HIS A 269 2.86 -7.21 15.06
N HIS A 270 2.19 -7.81 16.02
CA HIS A 270 1.34 -7.10 17.00
C HIS A 270 2.08 -6.07 17.86
N SER A 271 3.42 -6.16 17.97
CA SER A 271 4.27 -5.15 18.63
C SER A 271 4.55 -3.91 17.77
N ALA A 272 4.03 -3.85 16.53
CA ALA A 272 4.24 -2.69 15.66
C ALA A 272 3.75 -1.41 16.33
N SER A 273 4.59 -0.37 16.28
CA SER A 273 4.24 0.94 16.81
C SER A 273 3.19 1.65 15.94
N LEU A 274 2.46 2.60 16.52
CA LEU A 274 1.49 3.43 15.79
C LEU A 274 2.10 4.04 14.51
N PRO A 275 3.31 4.67 14.51
CA PRO A 275 3.91 5.18 13.29
C PRO A 275 4.29 4.10 12.27
N ALA A 276 4.63 2.91 12.69
CA ALA A 276 4.90 1.79 11.78
C ALA A 276 3.62 1.36 11.07
N LEU A 277 2.48 1.33 11.78
CA LEU A 277 1.22 0.88 11.19
C LEU A 277 0.59 1.96 10.29
N VAL A 278 0.39 3.18 10.76
CA VAL A 278 -0.33 4.23 10.01
C VAL A 278 0.58 5.17 9.23
N GLY A 279 1.87 5.15 9.49
CA GLY A 279 2.84 6.07 8.91
C GLY A 279 3.21 7.18 9.87
N GLY A 280 4.29 7.88 9.57
CA GLY A 280 4.82 8.95 10.40
C GLY A 280 6.34 8.89 10.55
N GLY A 281 6.81 9.15 11.76
CA GLY A 281 8.25 9.26 12.06
C GLY A 281 8.83 10.57 11.55
N MET A 282 10.16 10.79 11.53
CA MET A 282 10.78 12.07 11.14
C MET A 282 10.57 12.47 9.67
N ARG A 283 10.31 11.54 8.76
CA ARG A 283 10.15 11.76 7.32
C ARG A 283 8.72 11.50 6.82
N ALA A 284 7.71 11.49 7.70
CA ALA A 284 6.30 11.22 7.37
C ALA A 284 6.09 10.04 6.38
N ARG A 285 6.88 8.96 6.49
CA ARG A 285 6.81 7.81 5.57
C ARG A 285 5.47 7.09 5.65
N PRO A 286 5.03 6.42 4.56
CA PRO A 286 3.85 5.57 4.59
C PRO A 286 4.05 4.41 5.55
N GLY A 287 3.00 4.05 6.29
CA GLY A 287 2.98 2.88 7.16
C GLY A 287 2.39 1.65 6.47
N GLU A 288 2.25 0.55 7.24
CA GLU A 288 1.74 -0.72 6.75
C GLU A 288 0.35 -0.63 6.12
N VAL A 289 -0.53 0.25 6.64
CA VAL A 289 -1.87 0.46 6.06
C VAL A 289 -1.81 1.05 4.65
N SER A 290 -0.83 1.92 4.36
CA SER A 290 -0.62 2.48 3.03
C SER A 290 0.12 1.51 2.12
N LEU A 291 1.06 0.73 2.66
CA LEU A 291 1.74 -0.34 1.93
C LEU A 291 0.80 -1.51 1.58
N ALA A 292 -0.30 -1.68 2.33
CA ALA A 292 -1.38 -2.63 2.01
C ALA A 292 -2.41 -2.07 1.02
N HIS A 293 -2.20 -0.87 0.48
CA HIS A 293 -3.15 -0.22 -0.42
C HIS A 293 -3.56 -1.12 -1.60
N LEU A 294 -4.88 -1.23 -1.86
CA LEU A 294 -5.51 -2.12 -2.85
C LEU A 294 -5.17 -3.61 -2.68
N GLY A 295 -4.69 -3.97 -1.50
CA GLY A 295 -4.33 -5.32 -1.10
C GLY A 295 -4.95 -5.72 0.23
N VAL A 296 -4.22 -6.51 1.00
CA VAL A 296 -4.66 -7.11 2.26
C VAL A 296 -3.76 -6.66 3.41
N LEU A 297 -4.38 -6.16 4.47
CA LEU A 297 -3.74 -5.99 5.77
C LEU A 297 -4.19 -7.13 6.69
N PHE A 298 -3.26 -8.01 7.04
CA PHE A 298 -3.52 -9.10 7.97
C PHE A 298 -3.02 -8.75 9.37
N LEU A 299 -3.90 -8.83 10.36
CA LEU A 299 -3.55 -8.61 11.76
C LEU A 299 -3.79 -9.89 12.54
N ASP A 300 -2.71 -10.62 12.79
CA ASP A 300 -2.77 -11.80 13.66
C ASP A 300 -2.80 -11.38 15.13
N GLU A 301 -3.41 -12.19 15.96
CA GLU A 301 -3.56 -11.91 17.40
C GLU A 301 -4.14 -10.50 17.68
N LEU A 302 -5.19 -10.12 16.97
CA LEU A 302 -5.76 -8.76 16.98
C LEU A 302 -5.85 -8.11 18.37
N PRO A 303 -6.29 -8.79 19.46
CA PRO A 303 -6.36 -8.17 20.79
C PRO A 303 -4.99 -7.91 21.45
N GLU A 304 -3.89 -8.41 20.89
CA GLU A 304 -2.54 -8.16 21.44
C GLU A 304 -1.92 -6.85 20.94
N PHE A 305 -2.47 -6.27 19.89
CA PHE A 305 -2.09 -4.92 19.46
C PHE A 305 -2.46 -3.88 20.53
N GLN A 306 -1.64 -2.83 20.60
CA GLN A 306 -1.96 -1.68 21.47
C GLN A 306 -3.30 -1.05 21.04
N ARG A 307 -4.14 -0.71 22.02
CA ARG A 307 -5.48 -0.14 21.76
C ARG A 307 -5.43 1.11 20.89
N ALA A 308 -4.48 2.01 21.14
CA ALA A 308 -4.30 3.24 20.32
C ALA A 308 -3.99 2.91 18.86
N THR A 309 -3.21 1.87 18.62
CA THR A 309 -2.86 1.38 17.28
C THR A 309 -4.09 0.82 16.55
N LEU A 310 -4.94 0.04 17.23
CA LEU A 310 -6.20 -0.47 16.66
C LEU A 310 -7.19 0.66 16.37
N GLU A 311 -7.34 1.64 17.27
CA GLU A 311 -8.25 2.77 17.06
C GLU A 311 -7.85 3.63 15.86
N SER A 312 -6.55 3.72 15.56
CA SER A 312 -6.05 4.48 14.40
C SER A 312 -6.47 3.88 13.05
N LEU A 313 -6.84 2.59 13.00
CA LEU A 313 -7.33 1.93 11.78
C LEU A 313 -8.76 2.35 11.39
N ARG A 314 -9.52 2.94 12.31
CA ARG A 314 -10.92 3.30 12.06
C ARG A 314 -11.09 4.28 10.92
N GLN A 315 -10.23 5.29 10.86
CA GLN A 315 -10.27 6.30 9.79
C GLN A 315 -9.89 5.69 8.43
N PRO A 316 -8.74 5.01 8.26
CA PRO A 316 -8.38 4.43 6.96
C PRO A 316 -9.40 3.42 6.43
N ILE A 317 -10.00 2.59 7.29
CA ILE A 317 -11.04 1.64 6.88
C ILE A 317 -12.28 2.36 6.32
N GLU A 318 -12.64 3.53 6.84
CA GLU A 318 -13.81 4.30 6.36
C GLU A 318 -13.49 5.17 5.15
N THR A 319 -12.36 5.90 5.21
CA THR A 319 -12.04 6.93 4.21
C THR A 319 -11.15 6.41 3.07
N GLY A 320 -10.48 5.27 3.26
CA GLY A 320 -9.47 4.76 2.33
C GLY A 320 -8.21 5.62 2.26
N ARG A 321 -7.98 6.48 3.27
CA ARG A 321 -6.83 7.39 3.35
C ARG A 321 -6.31 7.50 4.77
N VAL A 322 -5.01 7.74 4.89
CA VAL A 322 -4.33 8.07 6.14
C VAL A 322 -3.72 9.45 6.04
N SER A 323 -4.03 10.31 7.00
CA SER A 323 -3.39 11.62 7.11
C SER A 323 -2.40 11.62 8.27
N VAL A 324 -1.16 11.92 7.94
CA VAL A 324 -0.05 12.08 8.89
C VAL A 324 0.17 13.57 9.09
N ALA A 325 -0.27 14.08 10.25
CA ALA A 325 -0.08 15.48 10.60
C ALA A 325 1.26 15.68 11.33
N ARG A 326 1.99 16.72 10.94
CA ARG A 326 3.21 17.20 11.58
C ARG A 326 3.17 18.70 11.75
N ALA A 327 4.08 19.23 12.57
CA ALA A 327 4.19 20.66 12.79
C ALA A 327 4.31 21.47 11.48
N ASN A 328 4.97 20.90 10.45
CA ASN A 328 5.30 21.61 9.22
C ASN A 328 4.71 20.96 7.95
N ALA A 329 3.96 19.85 8.04
CA ALA A 329 3.38 19.19 6.88
C ALA A 329 2.18 18.31 7.23
N HIS A 330 1.13 18.40 6.42
CA HIS A 330 0.02 17.45 6.41
C HIS A 330 0.17 16.57 5.16
N VAL A 331 0.50 15.31 5.39
CA VAL A 331 0.71 14.34 4.30
C VAL A 331 -0.41 13.33 4.31
N THR A 332 -1.00 13.08 3.15
CA THR A 332 -2.06 12.08 3.00
C THR A 332 -1.59 10.96 2.08
N TYR A 333 -1.74 9.71 2.55
CA TYR A 333 -1.47 8.52 1.77
C TYR A 333 -2.76 7.76 1.45
N PRO A 334 -2.88 7.14 0.29
CA PRO A 334 -3.95 6.19 0.02
C PRO A 334 -3.77 4.96 0.93
N ALA A 335 -4.88 4.44 1.46
CA ALA A 335 -4.90 3.32 2.40
C ALA A 335 -6.21 2.53 2.27
N ARG A 336 -6.62 2.19 1.04
CA ARG A 336 -7.74 1.28 0.76
C ARG A 336 -7.22 -0.14 0.83
N PHE A 337 -7.43 -0.82 1.92
CA PHE A 337 -7.03 -2.21 2.11
C PHE A 337 -8.22 -3.04 2.57
N GLN A 338 -8.16 -4.33 2.32
CA GLN A 338 -9.05 -5.31 2.91
C GLN A 338 -8.44 -5.76 4.24
N LEU A 339 -9.15 -5.55 5.34
CA LEU A 339 -8.71 -6.01 6.66
C LEU A 339 -9.06 -7.48 6.83
N VAL A 340 -8.04 -8.29 7.10
CA VAL A 340 -8.21 -9.65 7.60
C VAL A 340 -7.61 -9.70 8.99
N ALA A 341 -8.36 -10.17 9.95
CA ALA A 341 -7.90 -10.27 11.33
C ALA A 341 -8.08 -11.68 11.86
N ALA A 342 -7.20 -12.10 12.74
CA ALA A 342 -7.31 -13.35 13.44
C ALA A 342 -7.20 -13.13 14.96
N MET A 343 -7.95 -13.89 15.73
CA MET A 343 -7.86 -13.87 17.19
C MET A 343 -8.20 -15.22 17.80
N ASN A 344 -7.72 -15.45 19.00
CA ASN A 344 -8.14 -16.58 19.80
C ASN A 344 -9.48 -16.29 20.52
N PRO A 345 -10.24 -17.29 20.95
CA PRO A 345 -11.52 -17.07 21.64
C PRO A 345 -11.35 -16.46 23.03
N CYS A 346 -10.19 -16.65 23.67
CA CYS A 346 -9.79 -16.06 24.94
C CYS A 346 -8.25 -15.99 24.99
N LYS A 347 -7.69 -15.33 25.99
CA LYS A 347 -6.23 -15.17 26.12
C LYS A 347 -5.47 -16.51 26.18
N CYS A 348 -6.02 -17.55 26.81
CA CYS A 348 -5.43 -18.89 26.83
C CYS A 348 -5.70 -19.71 25.55
N GLY A 349 -6.65 -19.31 24.71
CA GLY A 349 -6.98 -19.95 23.44
C GLY A 349 -7.99 -21.10 23.51
N TYR A 350 -8.33 -21.59 24.69
CA TYR A 350 -9.07 -22.85 24.88
C TYR A 350 -10.50 -22.66 25.44
N LEU A 351 -11.14 -21.54 25.10
CA LEU A 351 -12.55 -21.35 25.48
C LEU A 351 -13.43 -22.41 24.79
N GLY A 352 -14.19 -23.16 25.57
CA GLY A 352 -15.06 -24.22 25.06
C GLY A 352 -14.40 -25.59 24.90
N ASP A 353 -13.10 -25.71 25.06
CA ASP A 353 -12.43 -27.00 25.15
C ASP A 353 -12.68 -27.63 26.52
N ARG A 354 -13.24 -28.86 26.52
CA ARG A 354 -13.57 -29.59 27.75
C ARG A 354 -12.35 -30.14 28.48
N SER A 355 -11.25 -30.37 27.76
CA SER A 355 -10.01 -30.97 28.28
C SER A 355 -9.00 -29.94 28.76
N MET A 356 -8.87 -28.81 28.03
CA MET A 356 -7.92 -27.75 28.32
C MET A 356 -8.63 -26.43 28.73
N GLY A 357 -9.88 -26.51 29.11
CA GLY A 357 -10.77 -25.39 29.37
C GLY A 357 -10.20 -24.34 30.33
N CYS A 358 -10.43 -23.11 30.02
CA CYS A 358 -9.99 -21.96 30.80
C CYS A 358 -10.68 -21.95 32.17
N SER A 359 -9.90 -22.03 33.24
CA SER A 359 -10.40 -21.96 34.63
C SER A 359 -11.07 -20.61 35.00
N ARG A 360 -10.88 -19.59 34.15
CA ARG A 360 -11.40 -18.21 34.33
C ARG A 360 -12.58 -17.88 33.42
N GLN A 361 -13.28 -18.88 32.87
CA GLN A 361 -14.50 -18.65 32.07
C GLN A 361 -15.62 -18.03 32.92
N PRO A 362 -16.44 -17.08 32.35
CA PRO A 362 -16.35 -16.47 31.02
C PRO A 362 -15.39 -15.23 30.96
N ARG A 363 -14.97 -14.71 32.12
CA ARG A 363 -14.21 -13.45 32.26
C ARG A 363 -12.96 -13.38 31.37
N CYS A 364 -12.24 -14.48 31.21
CA CYS A 364 -11.03 -14.47 30.36
C CYS A 364 -11.35 -14.11 28.91
N ALA A 365 -12.48 -14.56 28.37
CA ALA A 365 -12.92 -14.23 27.02
C ALA A 365 -13.42 -12.79 26.94
N GLU A 366 -14.19 -12.35 27.92
CA GLU A 366 -14.72 -10.98 27.99
C GLU A 366 -13.60 -9.97 28.07
N ASP A 367 -12.63 -10.13 28.97
CA ASP A 367 -11.48 -9.26 29.13
C ASP A 367 -10.60 -9.20 27.86
N TYR A 368 -10.46 -10.35 27.18
CA TYR A 368 -9.63 -10.44 25.98
C TYR A 368 -10.31 -9.77 24.77
N GLN A 369 -11.61 -10.04 24.57
CA GLN A 369 -12.38 -9.46 23.48
C GLN A 369 -12.67 -7.96 23.69
N ALA A 370 -12.79 -7.49 24.94
CA ALA A 370 -13.01 -6.09 25.27
C ALA A 370 -11.83 -5.16 24.89
N ARG A 371 -10.65 -5.72 24.56
CA ARG A 371 -9.52 -4.95 24.00
C ARG A 371 -9.83 -4.39 22.63
N ILE A 372 -10.71 -5.03 21.86
CA ILE A 372 -11.21 -4.54 20.58
C ILE A 372 -12.42 -3.65 20.86
N SER A 373 -12.35 -2.41 20.40
CA SER A 373 -13.50 -1.52 20.55
C SER A 373 -14.69 -1.94 19.69
N GLY A 374 -15.90 -1.72 20.20
CA GLY A 374 -17.13 -1.97 19.46
C GLY A 374 -17.13 -1.29 18.08
N PRO A 375 -16.74 -0.02 17.97
CA PRO A 375 -16.64 0.67 16.68
C PRO A 375 -15.68 0.02 15.66
N LEU A 376 -14.56 -0.57 16.07
CA LEU A 376 -13.67 -1.30 15.15
C LEU A 376 -14.29 -2.64 14.76
N PHE A 377 -14.82 -3.39 15.73
CA PHE A 377 -15.50 -4.65 15.49
C PHE A 377 -16.68 -4.48 14.52
N ASP A 378 -17.40 -3.40 14.67
CA ASP A 378 -18.48 -3.00 13.76
C ASP A 378 -18.04 -2.69 12.33
N ARG A 379 -16.76 -2.60 12.01
CA ARG A 379 -16.22 -2.41 10.67
C ARG A 379 -15.74 -3.68 9.99
N ILE A 380 -15.90 -4.81 10.68
CA ILE A 380 -15.60 -6.13 10.11
C ILE A 380 -16.92 -6.77 9.64
N ASP A 381 -16.99 -7.13 8.38
CA ASP A 381 -18.21 -7.57 7.73
C ASP A 381 -18.51 -9.06 8.01
N LEU A 382 -17.47 -9.89 7.98
CA LEU A 382 -17.55 -11.33 8.10
C LEU A 382 -16.85 -11.79 9.39
N HIS A 383 -17.55 -12.54 10.20
CA HIS A 383 -16.99 -13.22 11.37
C HIS A 383 -17.13 -14.72 11.18
N VAL A 384 -16.03 -15.46 11.24
CA VAL A 384 -16.02 -16.89 11.02
C VAL A 384 -15.29 -17.61 12.16
N ASP A 385 -15.90 -18.68 12.65
CA ASP A 385 -15.25 -19.59 13.58
C ASP A 385 -14.39 -20.59 12.80
N VAL A 386 -13.11 -20.70 13.19
CA VAL A 386 -12.13 -21.63 12.63
C VAL A 386 -11.84 -22.68 13.71
N PRO A 387 -12.50 -23.83 13.69
CA PRO A 387 -12.34 -24.86 14.73
C PRO A 387 -10.93 -25.45 14.70
N ALA A 388 -10.53 -26.11 15.79
CA ALA A 388 -9.31 -26.90 15.81
C ALA A 388 -9.35 -27.99 14.74
N VAL A 389 -8.23 -28.19 14.05
CA VAL A 389 -8.08 -29.27 13.07
C VAL A 389 -8.00 -30.61 13.82
N SER A 390 -8.90 -31.52 13.53
CA SER A 390 -8.89 -32.84 14.14
C SER A 390 -7.83 -33.75 13.48
N PRO A 391 -7.28 -34.75 14.17
CA PRO A 391 -6.44 -35.75 13.53
C PRO A 391 -7.10 -36.44 12.32
N ALA A 392 -8.43 -36.60 12.36
CA ALA A 392 -9.20 -37.14 11.25
C ALA A 392 -9.17 -36.20 10.03
N ASP A 393 -9.26 -34.89 10.23
CA ASP A 393 -9.17 -33.92 9.13
C ASP A 393 -7.81 -33.97 8.45
N LEU A 394 -6.72 -34.21 9.21
CA LEU A 394 -5.38 -34.31 8.66
C LEU A 394 -5.18 -35.53 7.76
N THR A 395 -6.00 -36.58 7.95
CA THR A 395 -5.97 -37.80 7.10
C THR A 395 -6.84 -37.68 5.86
N LEU A 396 -7.68 -36.65 5.74
CA LEU A 396 -8.50 -36.42 4.55
C LEU A 396 -7.65 -36.27 3.29
N PRO A 397 -8.13 -36.72 2.13
CA PRO A 397 -7.49 -36.39 0.87
C PRO A 397 -7.44 -34.88 0.66
N PRO A 398 -6.51 -34.38 -0.16
CA PRO A 398 -6.51 -32.97 -0.54
C PRO A 398 -7.88 -32.56 -1.07
N PRO A 399 -8.38 -31.34 -0.78
CA PRO A 399 -9.62 -30.83 -1.36
C PRO A 399 -9.60 -30.90 -2.87
N ALA A 400 -10.73 -31.20 -3.50
CA ALA A 400 -10.86 -31.26 -4.95
C ALA A 400 -10.70 -29.89 -5.60
N GLU A 401 -11.09 -28.82 -4.88
CA GLU A 401 -11.07 -27.44 -5.36
C GLU A 401 -9.75 -26.75 -5.00
N ASP A 402 -9.14 -26.10 -6.01
CA ASP A 402 -7.91 -25.32 -5.88
C ASP A 402 -8.16 -23.82 -5.82
N SER A 403 -7.11 -23.07 -5.47
CA SER A 403 -7.18 -21.61 -5.42
C SER A 403 -7.52 -20.99 -6.77
N GLN A 404 -7.15 -21.61 -7.90
CA GLN A 404 -7.42 -21.08 -9.23
C GLN A 404 -8.91 -21.13 -9.58
N GLN A 405 -9.58 -22.22 -9.21
CA GLN A 405 -11.03 -22.37 -9.41
C GLN A 405 -11.83 -21.35 -8.59
N VAL A 406 -11.44 -21.15 -7.32
CA VAL A 406 -12.03 -20.11 -6.46
C VAL A 406 -11.76 -18.71 -7.01
N ALA A 407 -10.52 -18.42 -7.42
CA ALA A 407 -10.15 -17.14 -8.02
C ALA A 407 -10.94 -16.84 -9.31
N ALA A 408 -11.24 -17.83 -10.12
CA ALA A 408 -12.07 -17.65 -11.31
C ALA A 408 -13.51 -17.20 -10.96
N ARG A 409 -14.13 -17.81 -9.91
CA ARG A 409 -15.45 -17.37 -9.42
C ARG A 409 -15.41 -15.96 -8.84
N VAL A 410 -14.37 -15.67 -8.06
CA VAL A 410 -14.13 -14.33 -7.49
C VAL A 410 -13.99 -13.30 -8.62
N ALA A 411 -13.18 -13.57 -9.65
CA ALA A 411 -13.00 -12.68 -10.80
C ALA A 411 -14.33 -12.44 -11.54
N ALA A 412 -15.13 -13.48 -11.75
CA ALA A 412 -16.44 -13.35 -12.37
C ALA A 412 -17.41 -12.49 -11.54
N ALA A 413 -17.43 -12.66 -10.21
CA ALA A 413 -18.22 -11.84 -9.30
C ALA A 413 -17.76 -10.37 -9.30
N ARG A 414 -16.43 -10.12 -9.31
CA ARG A 414 -15.84 -8.78 -9.39
C ARG A 414 -16.17 -8.09 -10.72
N SER A 415 -16.14 -8.81 -11.84
CA SER A 415 -16.52 -8.25 -13.15
C SER A 415 -17.97 -7.74 -13.13
N ARG A 416 -18.91 -8.52 -12.53
CA ARG A 416 -20.32 -8.09 -12.37
C ARG A 416 -20.43 -6.80 -11.53
N GLN A 417 -19.63 -6.66 -10.48
CA GLN A 417 -19.58 -5.46 -9.64
C GLN A 417 -19.05 -4.26 -10.43
N THR A 418 -17.95 -4.43 -11.16
CA THR A 418 -17.39 -3.38 -12.01
C THR A 418 -18.44 -2.84 -13.00
N SER A 419 -19.09 -3.72 -13.75
CA SER A 419 -20.15 -3.32 -14.69
C SER A 419 -21.34 -2.64 -14.00
N ARG A 420 -21.73 -3.11 -12.82
CA ARG A 420 -22.82 -2.52 -12.02
C ARG A 420 -22.49 -1.11 -11.56
N PHE A 421 -21.28 -0.85 -11.13
CA PHE A 421 -20.87 0.43 -10.56
C PHE A 421 -20.32 1.43 -11.58
N GLU A 422 -20.17 1.05 -12.83
CA GLU A 422 -19.63 1.92 -13.89
C GLU A 422 -20.41 3.23 -14.03
N ILE A 423 -21.75 3.16 -14.06
CA ILE A 423 -22.62 4.34 -14.17
C ILE A 423 -22.54 5.20 -12.90
N ALA A 424 -22.48 4.58 -11.73
CA ALA A 424 -22.37 5.30 -10.46
C ALA A 424 -21.01 6.01 -10.36
N ASN A 425 -19.93 5.35 -10.78
CA ASN A 425 -18.58 5.91 -10.78
C ASN A 425 -18.44 7.07 -11.79
N ALA A 426 -19.08 6.99 -12.95
CA ALA A 426 -19.10 8.10 -13.93
C ALA A 426 -19.76 9.38 -13.42
N LYS A 427 -20.66 9.26 -12.44
CA LYS A 427 -21.36 10.39 -11.81
C LYS A 427 -20.72 10.86 -10.51
N ALA A 428 -19.80 10.07 -9.95
CA ALA A 428 -19.22 10.34 -8.63
C ALA A 428 -18.03 11.29 -8.73
N ASN A 429 -18.12 12.45 -8.10
CA ASN A 429 -16.97 13.34 -7.91
C ASN A 429 -16.04 12.76 -6.81
N GLY A 430 -15.10 11.92 -7.19
CA GLY A 430 -13.92 11.62 -6.38
C GLY A 430 -13.88 10.32 -5.56
N ARG A 431 -14.98 9.54 -5.41
CA ARG A 431 -14.96 8.23 -4.75
C ARG A 431 -15.30 7.12 -5.73
N THR A 432 -14.33 6.33 -6.14
CA THR A 432 -14.55 5.14 -6.97
C THR A 432 -15.06 3.97 -6.12
N ILE A 433 -16.21 3.42 -6.48
CA ILE A 433 -16.78 2.20 -5.90
C ILE A 433 -16.24 1.02 -6.70
N ARG A 434 -15.45 0.17 -6.07
CA ARG A 434 -14.79 -0.97 -6.71
C ARG A 434 -15.48 -2.30 -6.43
N THR A 435 -16.10 -2.41 -5.24
CA THR A 435 -16.68 -3.65 -4.73
C THR A 435 -17.97 -3.41 -3.98
N ASN A 436 -18.69 -4.48 -3.69
CA ASN A 436 -19.92 -4.39 -2.90
C ASN A 436 -19.66 -3.83 -1.48
N ALA A 437 -18.47 -4.06 -0.90
CA ALA A 437 -18.11 -3.48 0.40
C ALA A 437 -18.04 -1.95 0.38
N ASP A 438 -17.78 -1.34 -0.78
CA ASP A 438 -17.74 0.11 -0.94
C ASP A 438 -19.13 0.74 -1.13
N ALA A 439 -20.15 -0.05 -1.49
CA ALA A 439 -21.49 0.43 -1.76
C ALA A 439 -22.18 0.91 -0.47
N ASP A 440 -22.83 2.07 -0.51
CA ASP A 440 -23.48 2.66 0.67
C ASP A 440 -24.74 3.45 0.29
N GLY A 441 -25.56 3.78 1.29
CA GLY A 441 -26.75 4.60 1.15
C GLY A 441 -27.72 4.06 0.10
N GLU A 442 -28.31 4.97 -0.67
CA GLU A 442 -29.31 4.68 -1.68
C GLU A 442 -28.83 3.70 -2.76
N LEU A 443 -27.55 3.82 -3.17
CA LEU A 443 -26.99 2.89 -4.14
C LEU A 443 -26.98 1.45 -3.63
N LEU A 444 -26.63 1.23 -2.35
CA LEU A 444 -26.67 -0.09 -1.74
C LEU A 444 -28.10 -0.65 -1.72
N GLU A 445 -29.07 0.19 -1.33
CA GLU A 445 -30.49 -0.21 -1.28
C GLU A 445 -31.01 -0.61 -2.65
N GLN A 446 -30.59 0.09 -3.71
CA GLN A 446 -30.98 -0.26 -5.09
C GLN A 446 -30.34 -1.57 -5.57
N VAL A 447 -29.01 -1.74 -5.40
CA VAL A 447 -28.27 -2.88 -5.97
C VAL A 447 -28.42 -4.16 -5.16
N ALA A 448 -28.72 -4.06 -3.87
CA ALA A 448 -28.84 -5.18 -2.93
C ALA A 448 -30.27 -5.41 -2.42
N ALA A 449 -31.27 -4.84 -3.09
CA ALA A 449 -32.68 -5.04 -2.71
C ALA A 449 -33.02 -6.53 -2.67
N PRO A 450 -33.47 -7.06 -1.49
CA PRO A 450 -33.87 -8.46 -1.39
C PRO A 450 -35.26 -8.67 -2.00
N ASP A 451 -35.54 -9.90 -2.44
CA ASP A 451 -36.90 -10.32 -2.73
C ASP A 451 -37.79 -10.30 -1.47
N ALA A 452 -39.07 -10.57 -1.63
CA ALA A 452 -40.05 -10.49 -0.53
C ALA A 452 -39.69 -11.41 0.64
N GLU A 453 -39.26 -12.64 0.35
CA GLU A 453 -38.88 -13.61 1.38
C GLU A 453 -37.57 -13.25 2.07
N GLY A 454 -36.57 -12.78 1.31
CA GLY A 454 -35.32 -12.28 1.84
C GLY A 454 -35.50 -11.05 2.72
N ARG A 455 -36.36 -10.11 2.29
CA ARG A 455 -36.71 -8.93 3.07
C ARG A 455 -37.36 -9.30 4.40
N LYS A 456 -38.32 -10.22 4.39
CA LYS A 456 -38.94 -10.70 5.61
C LYS A 456 -37.91 -11.29 6.56
N LEU A 457 -37.07 -12.22 6.07
CA LEU A 457 -36.01 -12.84 6.88
C LEU A 457 -35.06 -11.79 7.48
N LEU A 458 -34.67 -10.79 6.69
CA LEU A 458 -33.76 -9.74 7.15
C LEU A 458 -34.41 -8.84 8.21
N THR A 459 -35.70 -8.52 8.08
CA THR A 459 -36.45 -7.74 9.06
C THR A 459 -36.60 -8.52 10.37
N ASP A 460 -37.01 -9.77 10.31
CA ASP A 460 -37.15 -10.65 11.48
C ASP A 460 -35.81 -10.82 12.22
N ALA A 461 -34.70 -10.95 11.45
CA ALA A 461 -33.37 -11.04 12.02
C ALA A 461 -32.90 -9.71 12.62
N ALA A 462 -33.22 -8.58 11.99
CA ALA A 462 -32.86 -7.26 12.50
C ALA A 462 -33.49 -6.97 13.85
N GLU A 463 -34.75 -7.34 14.03
CA GLU A 463 -35.45 -7.24 15.32
C GLU A 463 -34.86 -8.22 16.37
N LYS A 464 -34.75 -9.50 16.01
CA LYS A 464 -34.27 -10.56 16.93
C LYS A 464 -32.84 -10.30 17.42
N PHE A 465 -31.93 -9.91 16.54
CA PHE A 465 -30.52 -9.67 16.86
C PHE A 465 -30.22 -8.20 17.18
N ARG A 466 -31.21 -7.31 17.19
CA ARG A 466 -31.09 -5.88 17.43
C ARG A 466 -29.98 -5.27 16.54
N LEU A 467 -30.05 -5.53 15.23
CA LEU A 467 -29.05 -5.02 14.30
C LEU A 467 -29.11 -3.50 14.27
N THR A 468 -27.93 -2.87 14.30
CA THR A 468 -27.82 -1.43 14.00
C THR A 468 -28.05 -1.20 12.50
N ALA A 469 -28.33 0.03 12.09
CA ALA A 469 -28.44 0.38 10.66
C ALA A 469 -27.16 -0.03 9.89
N ARG A 470 -25.98 0.15 10.49
CA ARG A 470 -24.72 -0.32 9.92
C ARG A 470 -24.68 -1.86 9.79
N GLY A 471 -25.15 -2.57 10.78
CA GLY A 471 -25.27 -4.04 10.77
C GLY A 471 -26.18 -4.54 9.66
N TYR A 472 -27.33 -3.87 9.47
CA TYR A 472 -28.28 -4.16 8.41
C TYR A 472 -27.66 -3.98 7.01
N HIS A 473 -27.02 -2.82 6.75
CA HIS A 473 -26.37 -2.55 5.47
C HIS A 473 -25.22 -3.54 5.15
N ARG A 474 -24.50 -4.03 6.17
CA ARG A 474 -23.46 -5.05 5.96
C ARG A 474 -24.04 -6.38 5.52
N VAL A 475 -25.13 -6.83 6.15
CA VAL A 475 -25.82 -8.04 5.69
C VAL A 475 -26.21 -7.91 4.22
N LEU A 476 -26.72 -6.75 3.80
CA LEU A 476 -27.06 -6.48 2.40
C LEU A 476 -25.84 -6.53 1.47
N ARG A 477 -24.71 -5.93 1.86
CA ARG A 477 -23.47 -5.98 1.07
C ARG A 477 -22.97 -7.41 0.87
N VAL A 478 -22.95 -8.19 1.94
CA VAL A 478 -22.53 -9.61 1.91
C VAL A 478 -23.52 -10.43 1.08
N ALA A 479 -24.82 -10.26 1.29
CA ALA A 479 -25.86 -10.95 0.53
C ALA A 479 -25.79 -10.63 -0.98
N ARG A 480 -25.50 -9.39 -1.36
CA ARG A 480 -25.26 -9.03 -2.77
C ARG A 480 -24.04 -9.75 -3.32
N THR A 481 -22.96 -9.86 -2.55
CA THR A 481 -21.76 -10.59 -2.97
C THR A 481 -22.03 -12.08 -3.18
N LEU A 482 -22.82 -12.70 -2.29
CA LEU A 482 -23.24 -14.08 -2.43
C LEU A 482 -24.07 -14.29 -3.71
N ALA A 483 -24.99 -13.38 -3.98
CA ALA A 483 -25.76 -13.39 -5.22
C ALA A 483 -24.89 -13.19 -6.48
N ASP A 484 -23.82 -12.37 -6.40
CA ASP A 484 -22.86 -12.20 -7.48
C ASP A 484 -22.03 -13.48 -7.73
N LEU A 485 -21.63 -14.19 -6.67
CA LEU A 485 -20.94 -15.48 -6.78
C LEU A 485 -21.81 -16.54 -7.44
N GLU A 486 -23.12 -16.55 -7.19
CA GLU A 486 -24.10 -17.43 -7.81
C GLU A 486 -24.60 -16.95 -9.19
N ALA A 487 -24.08 -15.82 -9.69
CA ALA A 487 -24.58 -15.15 -10.90
C ALA A 487 -26.08 -14.82 -10.85
N ALA A 488 -26.64 -14.64 -9.66
CA ALA A 488 -28.06 -14.30 -9.46
C ALA A 488 -28.29 -12.80 -9.68
N TYR A 489 -29.39 -12.47 -10.39
CA TYR A 489 -29.77 -11.08 -10.66
C TYR A 489 -30.20 -10.35 -9.38
N SER A 490 -31.01 -10.99 -8.54
CA SER A 490 -31.57 -10.44 -7.30
C SER A 490 -31.02 -11.12 -6.06
N VAL A 491 -31.03 -10.41 -4.95
CA VAL A 491 -30.72 -10.97 -3.63
C VAL A 491 -31.95 -11.77 -3.14
N ARG A 492 -31.76 -13.06 -2.88
CA ARG A 492 -32.82 -13.99 -2.44
C ARG A 492 -32.62 -14.41 -0.98
N ARG A 493 -33.65 -15.04 -0.42
CA ARG A 493 -33.63 -15.54 0.96
C ARG A 493 -32.38 -16.36 1.33
N PRO A 494 -31.85 -17.31 0.50
CA PRO A 494 -30.62 -18.03 0.84
C PRO A 494 -29.41 -17.12 1.02
N HIS A 495 -29.27 -16.08 0.19
CA HIS A 495 -28.16 -15.11 0.30
C HIS A 495 -28.23 -14.33 1.61
N ILE A 496 -29.45 -13.94 2.06
CA ILE A 496 -29.64 -13.28 3.34
C ILE A 496 -29.32 -14.25 4.50
N ALA A 497 -29.76 -15.51 4.40
CA ALA A 497 -29.48 -16.51 5.43
C ALA A 497 -27.99 -16.79 5.60
N GLU A 498 -27.25 -16.97 4.49
CA GLU A 498 -25.78 -17.15 4.55
C GLU A 498 -25.10 -15.88 5.07
N ALA A 499 -25.50 -14.69 4.62
CA ALA A 499 -24.93 -13.42 5.11
C ALA A 499 -25.14 -13.21 6.62
N LEU A 500 -26.28 -13.62 7.15
CA LEU A 500 -26.55 -13.57 8.59
C LEU A 500 -25.68 -14.55 9.39
N SER A 501 -25.28 -15.69 8.81
CA SER A 501 -24.41 -16.66 9.49
C SER A 501 -23.00 -16.11 9.78
N TYR A 502 -22.55 -15.13 9.03
CA TYR A 502 -21.29 -14.42 9.27
C TYR A 502 -21.39 -13.29 10.31
N ARG A 503 -22.56 -13.11 10.96
CA ARG A 503 -22.73 -12.09 11.99
C ARG A 503 -22.62 -12.71 13.38
N ARG A 504 -21.55 -12.40 14.08
CA ARG A 504 -21.39 -12.77 15.48
C ARG A 504 -21.80 -11.60 16.37
N VAL A 505 -22.64 -11.88 17.36
CA VAL A 505 -22.88 -10.93 18.45
C VAL A 505 -21.75 -11.11 19.46
N MET A 506 -20.98 -10.05 19.73
CA MET A 506 -20.02 -10.09 20.85
C MET A 506 -20.75 -10.50 22.13
N LEU A 507 -20.14 -11.35 22.90
CA LEU A 507 -20.59 -11.60 24.28
C LEU A 507 -20.46 -10.27 25.03
N ARG A 508 -21.56 -9.52 25.10
CA ARG A 508 -21.64 -8.38 26.02
C ARG A 508 -21.91 -8.96 27.40
N GLY A 509 -20.96 -8.80 28.32
CA GLY A 509 -21.17 -8.99 29.74
C GLY A 509 -22.24 -8.06 30.28
#